data_04824df1a8d19c97cd42021860dcfe00
#
_entry.id   04824df1a8d19c97cd42021860dcfe00
#
_cell.length_a   1.000
_cell.length_b   1.000
_cell.length_c   1.000
_cell.angle_alpha   90.00
_cell.angle_beta   90.00
_cell.angle_gamma   90.00
#
_symmetry.space_group_name_H-M   'P 1'
#
loop_
_entity.id
_entity.type
_entity.pdbx_description
1 polymer ?
#
loop_
_entity_poly.entity_id
_entity_poly.type
_entity_poly.pdbx_seq_one_letter_code
_entity_poly.pdbx_strand_id
1 'polypeptide(L)'
;MARRSILLSQRLLLMDKFNSIADAIDCGASMTEQATGRLMDVDGGTCALGAAMVAVDLTPITANLPLLVKRFPQPMPMICPICDGEMPRSSHYKHLALLVHLNDFHAMPREQIAHWIRSQLS
;
A
#
# COMPACT_ATOMS: atom_id res chain seq x y z
N MET A 1 0.80 -21.28 23.99
CA MET A 1 2.24 -21.01 24.02
C MET A 1 2.89 -21.31 22.67
N ALA A 2 2.82 -22.54 22.19
CA ALA A 2 3.28 -22.89 20.85
C ALA A 2 2.61 -22.06 19.74
N ARG A 3 1.37 -21.67 19.95
CA ARG A 3 0.61 -20.84 19.03
C ARG A 3 1.24 -19.46 18.80
N ARG A 4 1.83 -18.84 19.83
CA ARG A 4 2.45 -17.52 19.71
C ARG A 4 3.71 -17.57 18.85
N SER A 5 4.53 -18.59 19.04
CA SER A 5 5.76 -18.78 18.28
C SER A 5 5.42 -19.05 16.81
N ILE A 6 4.39 -19.89 16.57
CA ILE A 6 3.92 -20.18 15.21
C ILE A 6 3.39 -18.91 14.53
N LEU A 7 2.63 -18.08 15.26
CA LEU A 7 2.10 -16.84 14.69
C LEU A 7 3.20 -15.86 14.32
N LEU A 8 4.26 -15.73 15.14
CA LEU A 8 5.41 -14.88 14.82
C LEU A 8 6.14 -15.39 13.59
N SER A 9 6.37 -16.69 13.49
CA SER A 9 7.00 -17.32 12.34
C SER A 9 6.15 -17.13 11.09
N GLN A 10 4.82 -17.28 11.22
CA GLN A 10 3.90 -17.07 10.09
C GLN A 10 3.88 -15.60 9.64
N ARG A 11 3.97 -14.65 10.56
CA ARG A 11 4.06 -13.23 10.23
C ARG A 11 5.31 -12.93 9.42
N LEU A 12 6.46 -13.43 9.85
CA LEU A 12 7.71 -13.25 9.11
C LEU A 12 7.62 -13.87 7.73
N LEU A 13 7.05 -15.07 7.62
CA LEU A 13 6.85 -15.75 6.35
C LEU A 13 5.89 -14.98 5.44
N LEU A 14 4.79 -14.42 6.01
CA LEU A 14 3.85 -13.62 5.25
C LEU A 14 4.48 -12.33 4.75
N MET A 15 5.31 -11.67 5.55
CA MET A 15 6.04 -10.48 5.13
C MET A 15 6.97 -10.78 3.95
N ASP A 16 7.62 -11.94 3.95
CA ASP A 16 8.49 -12.37 2.85
C ASP A 16 7.70 -12.79 1.60
N LYS A 17 6.40 -13.11 1.76
CA LYS A 17 5.56 -13.54 0.64
C LYS A 17 5.00 -12.41 -0.20
N PHE A 18 5.05 -11.18 0.28
CA PHE A 18 4.57 -10.04 -0.49
C PHE A 18 5.58 -9.69 -1.58
N ASN A 19 5.39 -10.26 -2.77
CA ASN A 19 6.26 -10.03 -3.93
C ASN A 19 6.06 -8.65 -4.54
N SER A 20 4.91 -8.02 -4.28
CA SER A 20 4.60 -6.69 -4.77
C SER A 20 3.77 -5.94 -3.73
N ILE A 21 3.76 -4.61 -3.88
CA ILE A 21 2.91 -3.77 -3.04
C ILE A 21 1.42 -4.10 -3.25
N ALA A 22 1.03 -4.62 -4.43
CA ALA A 22 -0.34 -5.04 -4.70
C ALA A 22 -0.81 -6.10 -3.70
N ASP A 23 0.03 -7.09 -3.42
CA ASP A 23 -0.31 -8.15 -2.45
C ASP A 23 -0.46 -7.59 -1.05
N ALA A 24 0.41 -6.65 -0.66
CA ALA A 24 0.32 -5.99 0.64
C ALA A 24 -0.95 -5.13 0.74
N ILE A 25 -1.30 -4.40 -0.32
CA ILE A 25 -2.53 -3.61 -0.37
C ILE A 25 -3.76 -4.51 -0.18
N ASP A 26 -3.85 -5.61 -0.90
CA ASP A 26 -4.97 -6.56 -0.77
C ASP A 26 -5.08 -7.10 0.65
N CYS A 27 -3.96 -7.50 1.22
CA CYS A 27 -3.93 -8.03 2.59
C CYS A 27 -4.42 -6.97 3.59
N GLY A 28 -3.86 -5.76 3.53
CA GLY A 28 -4.25 -4.68 4.44
C GLY A 28 -5.69 -4.22 4.21
N ALA A 29 -6.15 -4.23 2.96
CA ALA A 29 -7.52 -3.87 2.62
C ALA A 29 -8.54 -4.84 3.23
N SER A 30 -8.19 -6.11 3.37
CA SER A 30 -9.06 -7.09 4.02
C SER A 30 -9.16 -6.88 5.53
N MET A 31 -8.25 -6.10 6.12
CA MET A 31 -8.16 -5.87 7.56
C MET A 31 -8.69 -4.50 7.99
N THR A 32 -8.88 -3.57 7.06
CA THR A 32 -9.21 -2.17 7.35
C THR A 32 -10.24 -1.65 6.36
N GLU A 33 -11.01 -0.64 6.79
CA GLU A 33 -11.89 0.11 5.88
C GLU A 33 -11.07 1.09 5.05
N GLN A 34 -11.60 1.50 3.91
CA GLN A 34 -10.92 2.48 3.05
C GLN A 34 -11.09 3.90 3.60
N ALA A 35 -9.99 4.64 3.62
CA ALA A 35 -9.98 6.06 3.95
C ALA A 35 -9.29 6.83 2.83
N THR A 36 -9.50 8.15 2.78
CA THR A 36 -8.87 9.04 1.81
C THR A 36 -8.16 10.18 2.54
N GLY A 37 -7.11 10.70 1.93
CA GLY A 37 -6.37 11.85 2.43
C GLY A 37 -5.41 11.57 3.58
N ARG A 38 -5.38 10.35 4.11
CA ARG A 38 -4.52 9.96 5.23
C ARG A 38 -4.08 8.51 5.09
N LEU A 39 -2.91 8.20 5.63
CA LEU A 39 -2.46 6.80 5.71
C LEU A 39 -3.39 5.97 6.60
N MET A 40 -3.80 6.54 7.74
CA MET A 40 -4.81 5.94 8.61
C MET A 40 -5.63 7.05 9.25
N ASP A 41 -6.95 6.89 9.28
CA ASP A 41 -7.84 7.84 9.95
C ASP A 41 -8.06 7.44 11.41
N VAL A 42 -8.86 8.25 12.14
CA VAL A 42 -9.10 8.05 13.56
C VAL A 42 -9.88 6.77 13.87
N ASP A 43 -10.60 6.24 12.88
CA ASP A 43 -11.39 5.00 13.02
C ASP A 43 -10.62 3.76 12.55
N GLY A 44 -9.35 3.92 12.17
CA GLY A 44 -8.51 2.83 11.69
C GLY A 44 -8.65 2.51 10.21
N GLY A 45 -9.40 3.33 9.46
CA GLY A 45 -9.47 3.19 8.00
C GLY A 45 -8.15 3.60 7.36
N THR A 46 -7.78 2.99 6.23
CA THR A 46 -6.52 3.26 5.56
C THR A 46 -6.70 3.57 4.09
N CYS A 47 -5.80 4.39 3.53
CA CYS A 47 -5.64 4.49 2.09
C CYS A 47 -4.87 3.26 1.58
N ALA A 48 -4.59 3.21 0.28
CA ALA A 48 -3.87 2.08 -0.31
C ALA A 48 -2.48 1.89 0.34
N LEU A 49 -1.74 2.97 0.55
CA LEU A 49 -0.41 2.87 1.18
C LEU A 49 -0.51 2.48 2.65
N GLY A 50 -1.48 3.03 3.39
CA GLY A 50 -1.72 2.65 4.77
C GLY A 50 -2.09 1.17 4.90
N ALA A 51 -2.90 0.65 3.98
CA ALA A 51 -3.24 -0.77 3.94
C ALA A 51 -1.98 -1.62 3.76
N ALA A 52 -1.11 -1.25 2.81
CA ALA A 52 0.15 -1.96 2.59
C ALA A 52 1.03 -1.93 3.85
N MET A 53 1.09 -0.78 4.53
CA MET A 53 1.86 -0.65 5.77
C MET A 53 1.35 -1.59 6.86
N VAL A 54 0.03 -1.65 7.05
CA VAL A 54 -0.58 -2.56 8.04
C VAL A 54 -0.19 -4.01 7.71
N ALA A 55 -0.24 -4.39 6.44
CA ALA A 55 0.09 -5.75 6.00
C ALA A 55 1.54 -6.14 6.32
N VAL A 56 2.48 -5.19 6.21
CA VAL A 56 3.90 -5.47 6.48
C VAL A 56 4.33 -5.05 7.89
N ASP A 57 3.35 -4.84 8.77
CA ASP A 57 3.57 -4.53 10.19
C ASP A 57 4.31 -3.21 10.43
N LEU A 58 4.06 -2.23 9.56
CA LEU A 58 4.50 -0.85 9.76
C LEU A 58 3.33 -0.02 10.26
N THR A 59 3.57 0.82 11.27
CA THR A 59 2.58 1.81 11.69
C THR A 59 2.32 2.75 10.52
N PRO A 60 1.03 2.97 10.12
CA PRO A 60 0.73 3.80 8.94
C PRO A 60 0.83 5.29 9.26
N ILE A 61 2.06 5.76 9.34
CA ILE A 61 2.43 7.17 9.54
C ILE A 61 3.43 7.59 8.48
N THR A 62 3.47 8.87 8.17
CA THR A 62 4.33 9.43 7.12
C THR A 62 5.81 9.09 7.36
N ALA A 63 6.24 9.06 8.62
CA ALA A 63 7.63 8.75 8.97
C ALA A 63 8.08 7.37 8.48
N ASN A 64 7.15 6.45 8.25
CA ASN A 64 7.44 5.08 7.80
C ASN A 64 7.35 4.90 6.28
N LEU A 65 7.00 5.95 5.51
CA LEU A 65 6.97 5.87 4.05
C LEU A 65 8.30 5.44 3.44
N PRO A 66 9.46 5.94 3.90
CA PRO A 66 10.73 5.46 3.36
C PRO A 66 10.95 3.96 3.54
N LEU A 67 10.46 3.39 4.64
CA LEU A 67 10.54 1.94 4.88
C LEU A 67 9.64 1.17 3.90
N LEU A 68 8.46 1.70 3.62
CA LEU A 68 7.55 1.08 2.65
C LEU A 68 8.16 1.11 1.24
N VAL A 69 8.73 2.26 0.84
CA VAL A 69 9.41 2.42 -0.45
C VAL A 69 10.57 1.42 -0.56
N LYS A 70 11.34 1.26 0.51
CA LYS A 70 12.46 0.32 0.54
C LYS A 70 12.00 -1.13 0.43
N ARG A 71 10.86 -1.45 1.03
CA ARG A 71 10.27 -2.79 0.99
C ARG A 71 9.75 -3.14 -0.40
N PHE A 72 9.22 -2.14 -1.13
CA PHE A 72 8.64 -2.33 -2.45
C PHE A 72 9.25 -1.33 -3.44
N PRO A 73 10.49 -1.57 -3.91
CA PRO A 73 11.22 -0.61 -4.72
C PRO A 73 10.83 -0.60 -6.20
N GLN A 74 9.90 -1.46 -6.64
CA GLN A 74 9.52 -1.56 -8.05
C GLN A 74 8.98 -0.21 -8.54
N PRO A 75 9.47 0.32 -9.67
CA PRO A 75 8.96 1.57 -10.20
C PRO A 75 7.51 1.43 -10.65
N MET A 76 6.74 2.51 -10.49
CA MET A 76 5.34 2.59 -10.90
C MET A 76 5.19 3.62 -12.00
N PRO A 77 4.17 3.48 -12.88
CA PRO A 77 3.85 4.54 -13.82
C PRO A 77 3.55 5.85 -13.08
N MET A 78 3.88 6.98 -13.72
CA MET A 78 3.67 8.31 -13.15
C MET A 78 2.46 9.02 -13.75
N ILE A 79 1.78 8.39 -14.72
CA ILE A 79 0.62 8.95 -15.40
C ILE A 79 -0.61 8.19 -14.97
N CYS A 80 -1.63 8.93 -14.51
CA CYS A 80 -2.88 8.34 -14.04
C CYS A 80 -3.65 7.70 -15.20
N PRO A 81 -4.09 6.43 -15.09
CA PRO A 81 -4.86 5.78 -16.14
C PRO A 81 -6.28 6.33 -16.31
N ILE A 82 -6.76 7.13 -15.34
CA ILE A 82 -8.12 7.66 -15.36
C ILE A 82 -8.16 9.08 -15.94
N CYS A 83 -7.27 9.97 -15.46
CA CYS A 83 -7.31 11.38 -15.85
C CYS A 83 -6.10 11.85 -16.65
N ASP A 84 -5.16 10.98 -16.95
CA ASP A 84 -3.90 11.26 -17.65
C ASP A 84 -3.01 12.29 -16.92
N GLY A 85 -3.29 12.59 -15.65
CA GLY A 85 -2.48 13.49 -14.86
C GLY A 85 -1.12 12.90 -14.54
N GLU A 86 -0.07 13.72 -14.63
CA GLU A 86 1.30 13.31 -14.30
C GLU A 86 1.58 13.58 -12.82
N MET A 87 2.17 12.58 -12.15
CA MET A 87 2.47 12.69 -10.73
C MET A 87 3.76 13.49 -10.48
N PRO A 88 3.81 14.27 -9.37
CA PRO A 88 5.03 15.01 -9.02
C PRO A 88 6.18 14.05 -8.72
N ARG A 89 7.34 14.31 -9.35
CA ARG A 89 8.54 13.50 -9.15
C ARG A 89 9.21 13.77 -7.80
N SER A 90 8.92 14.91 -7.19
CA SER A 90 9.49 15.33 -5.91
C SER A 90 8.63 14.98 -4.71
N SER A 91 7.62 14.13 -4.89
CA SER A 91 6.72 13.71 -3.82
C SER A 91 7.46 12.90 -2.75
N HIS A 92 7.01 13.02 -1.50
CA HIS A 92 7.45 12.14 -0.41
C HIS A 92 7.14 10.67 -0.68
N TYR A 93 6.15 10.41 -1.52
CA TYR A 93 5.73 9.06 -1.87
C TYR A 93 6.58 8.45 -2.97
N LYS A 94 7.41 9.26 -3.64
CA LYS A 94 8.28 8.80 -4.74
C LYS A 94 7.46 8.07 -5.81
N HIS A 95 7.88 6.84 -6.16
CA HIS A 95 7.15 6.06 -7.16
C HIS A 95 5.76 5.59 -6.71
N LEU A 96 5.39 5.83 -5.44
CA LEU A 96 4.07 5.45 -4.92
C LEU A 96 3.04 6.58 -5.02
N ALA A 97 3.41 7.75 -5.55
CA ALA A 97 2.51 8.91 -5.61
C ALA A 97 1.22 8.61 -6.38
N LEU A 98 1.30 7.82 -7.44
CA LEU A 98 0.12 7.48 -8.22
C LEU A 98 -0.89 6.66 -7.42
N LEU A 99 -0.43 5.80 -6.52
CA LEU A 99 -1.32 5.00 -5.67
C LEU A 99 -2.13 5.89 -4.73
N VAL A 100 -1.49 6.93 -4.19
CA VAL A 100 -2.17 7.94 -3.37
C VAL A 100 -3.20 8.68 -4.21
N HIS A 101 -2.84 9.09 -5.43
CA HIS A 101 -3.73 9.81 -6.35
C HIS A 101 -4.97 8.97 -6.69
N LEU A 102 -4.79 7.69 -7.04
CA LEU A 102 -5.90 6.80 -7.36
C LEU A 102 -6.84 6.62 -6.15
N ASN A 103 -6.27 6.46 -4.96
CA ASN A 103 -7.07 6.29 -3.75
C ASN A 103 -7.80 7.57 -3.35
N ASP A 104 -7.09 8.70 -3.30
CA ASP A 104 -7.61 9.93 -2.70
C ASP A 104 -8.38 10.79 -3.68
N PHE A 105 -7.89 10.93 -4.91
CA PHE A 105 -8.53 11.78 -5.93
C PHE A 105 -9.64 11.05 -6.67
N HIS A 106 -9.42 9.80 -7.02
CA HIS A 106 -10.40 9.01 -7.79
C HIS A 106 -11.24 8.08 -6.93
N ALA A 107 -10.98 8.00 -5.63
CA ALA A 107 -11.67 7.11 -4.70
C ALA A 107 -11.72 5.65 -5.23
N MET A 108 -10.66 5.23 -5.91
CA MET A 108 -10.59 3.87 -6.45
C MET A 108 -10.51 2.86 -5.30
N PRO A 109 -11.34 1.81 -5.30
CA PRO A 109 -11.21 0.76 -4.29
C PRO A 109 -9.78 0.18 -4.27
N ARG A 110 -9.29 -0.09 -3.07
CA ARG A 110 -7.91 -0.55 -2.90
C ARG A 110 -7.63 -1.86 -3.65
N GLU A 111 -8.61 -2.75 -3.71
CA GLU A 111 -8.53 -4.00 -4.46
C GLU A 111 -8.37 -3.75 -5.97
N GLN A 112 -9.02 -2.71 -6.49
CA GLN A 112 -8.84 -2.31 -7.89
C GLN A 112 -7.47 -1.70 -8.13
N ILE A 113 -6.96 -0.93 -7.17
CA ILE A 113 -5.60 -0.40 -7.24
C ILE A 113 -4.60 -1.56 -7.30
N ALA A 114 -4.75 -2.55 -6.43
CA ALA A 114 -3.91 -3.73 -6.42
C ALA A 114 -3.96 -4.49 -7.75
N HIS A 115 -5.17 -4.69 -8.28
CA HIS A 115 -5.36 -5.35 -9.57
C HIS A 115 -4.65 -4.60 -10.69
N TRP A 116 -4.80 -3.29 -10.73
CA TRP A 116 -4.14 -2.44 -11.73
C TRP A 116 -2.62 -2.54 -11.64
N ILE A 117 -2.06 -2.49 -10.41
CA ILE A 117 -0.62 -2.63 -10.21
C ILE A 117 -0.13 -3.95 -10.81
N ARG A 118 -0.83 -5.06 -10.54
CA ARG A 118 -0.44 -6.36 -11.07
C ARG A 118 -0.41 -6.37 -12.60
N SER A 119 -1.34 -5.68 -13.23
CA SER A 119 -1.38 -5.58 -14.69
C SER A 119 -0.20 -4.78 -15.26
N GLN A 120 0.37 -3.85 -14.46
CA GLN A 120 1.51 -3.04 -14.88
C GLN A 120 2.85 -3.75 -14.65
N LEU A 121 2.92 -4.64 -13.66
CA LEU A 121 4.17 -5.29 -13.27
C LEU A 121 4.37 -6.66 -13.91
N SER A 122 3.35 -7.20 -14.55
CA SER A 122 3.45 -8.52 -15.22
C SER A 122 4.02 -8.44 -16.60
#